data_d966ab48fd671cf8df48cd52b0befc12
#
_entry.id   d966ab48fd671cf8df48cd52b0befc12
#
_cell.length_a   1.000
_cell.length_b   1.000
_cell.length_c   1.000
_cell.angle_alpha   90.00
_cell.angle_beta   90.00
_cell.angle_gamma   90.00
#
_symmetry.space_group_name_H-M   'P 1'
#
loop_
_entity.id
_entity.type
_entity.pdbx_description
1 polymer ?
#
loop_
_entity_poly.entity_id
_entity_poly.type
_entity_poly.pdbx_seq_one_letter_code
_entity_poly.pdbx_strand_id
1 'polypeptide(L)'
;MLRNGCHTILLLAFGLSCGVAHGQMLDARRLGMGGVVTSDVGDYTGSNVAFRAVPKGTGGSGSIPLPLGLIQYLADHPTFDSKDSTFNIYEVANVLLNPPLTIKLWQPDEVTGDISIFVAQDSLKVDLSDVKRVIPKDSMKQGGVYHVGGFSKSFGKVFLAMSPLIHVKNELTLSDNLRDALRDAVPFTGNTRYGLTDEARAQAAISFQVGYAFRALYRASQAESQNADPRRNGSTSLYLGAAPKYLLGLAYGDAHSIAGATTGDTLFAASNPVTIDMDTQTRHAVVGGDGGMGSGIGSDVGAVLYWRNFELGLGLNDFGSQIRWSTTVRRHAYDDSTNEFTTTEVASGERFVSRIPVTTTVNVAKRIGRTTIAGDIVNGDFRTSMHAGAEFWFGMLALRTGLSRDQNKMAQFAGGAGYRLGKIGIDLAIATNSRNIERERGAELSASLSLY
;
A
#
# COMPACT_ATOMS: atom_id res chain seq x y z
N MET A 1 11.54 29.43 7.52
CA MET A 1 11.84 28.02 7.29
C MET A 1 10.63 27.07 7.42
N LEU A 2 9.53 27.45 8.04
CA LEU A 2 8.32 26.61 8.23
C LEU A 2 7.30 26.67 7.07
N ARG A 3 7.48 27.53 6.09
CA ARG A 3 6.56 27.69 4.94
C ARG A 3 6.52 26.47 4.00
N ASN A 4 7.55 25.64 4.01
CA ASN A 4 7.67 24.45 3.13
C ASN A 4 7.06 23.17 3.73
N GLY A 5 6.76 23.13 5.03
CA GLY A 5 6.31 21.89 5.68
C GLY A 5 4.93 21.39 5.22
N CYS A 6 4.00 22.31 4.98
CA CYS A 6 2.63 21.95 4.60
C CYS A 6 2.55 21.47 3.13
N HIS A 7 3.33 22.08 2.27
CA HIS A 7 3.48 21.63 0.87
C HIS A 7 4.15 20.26 0.81
N THR A 8 5.11 19.99 1.71
CA THR A 8 5.81 18.72 1.78
C THR A 8 4.88 17.58 2.23
N ILE A 9 3.93 17.83 3.15
CA ILE A 9 2.97 16.80 3.59
C ILE A 9 1.91 16.53 2.52
N LEU A 10 1.39 17.56 1.87
CA LEU A 10 0.44 17.43 0.76
C LEU A 10 1.08 16.70 -0.44
N LEU A 11 2.30 17.09 -0.78
CA LEU A 11 3.08 16.44 -1.82
C LEU A 11 3.50 15.03 -1.40
N LEU A 12 3.82 14.75 -0.11
CA LEU A 12 4.06 13.40 0.41
C LEU A 12 2.81 12.51 0.24
N ALA A 13 1.63 13.02 0.53
CA ALA A 13 0.39 12.28 0.31
C ALA A 13 0.16 12.02 -1.19
N PHE A 14 0.42 13.00 -2.05
CA PHE A 14 0.26 12.89 -3.50
C PHE A 14 1.35 12.01 -4.15
N GLY A 15 2.61 12.16 -3.77
CA GLY A 15 3.74 11.37 -4.29
C GLY A 15 3.71 9.91 -3.83
N LEU A 16 3.34 9.66 -2.57
CA LEU A 16 3.15 8.32 -2.04
C LEU A 16 1.97 7.61 -2.72
N SER A 17 0.94 8.33 -3.16
CA SER A 17 -0.21 7.72 -3.83
C SER A 17 0.12 7.19 -5.23
N CYS A 18 1.03 7.80 -5.95
CA CYS A 18 1.41 7.35 -7.29
C CYS A 18 2.35 6.13 -7.30
N GLY A 19 3.16 5.93 -6.24
CA GLY A 19 4.15 4.84 -6.16
C GLY A 19 3.77 3.65 -5.27
N VAL A 20 2.81 3.83 -4.35
CA VAL A 20 2.53 2.88 -3.25
C VAL A 20 1.58 1.74 -3.66
N ALA A 21 1.17 1.65 -4.92
CA ALA A 21 0.25 0.60 -5.37
C ALA A 21 0.77 -0.85 -5.08
N HIS A 22 2.05 -1.04 -4.77
CA HIS A 22 2.67 -2.33 -4.52
C HIS A 22 3.42 -2.43 -3.17
N GLY A 23 3.29 -1.44 -2.29
CA GLY A 23 4.10 -1.24 -1.09
C GLY A 23 3.85 -2.18 0.09
N GLN A 24 3.68 -3.46 -0.12
CA GLN A 24 4.00 -4.43 0.91
C GLN A 24 5.46 -4.80 0.74
N MET A 25 6.28 -4.60 1.81
CA MET A 25 7.63 -5.14 1.89
C MET A 25 7.55 -6.67 1.80
N LEU A 26 7.42 -7.20 0.60
CA LEU A 26 7.37 -8.62 0.36
C LEU A 26 8.79 -9.16 0.35
N ASP A 27 9.06 -10.13 1.19
CA ASP A 27 10.27 -10.92 1.01
C ASP A 27 10.24 -11.64 -0.35
N ALA A 28 11.41 -12.00 -0.88
CA ALA A 28 11.51 -12.62 -2.19
C ALA A 28 10.72 -13.92 -2.29
N ARG A 29 10.60 -14.70 -1.20
CA ARG A 29 9.81 -15.92 -1.19
C ARG A 29 8.33 -15.61 -1.42
N ARG A 30 7.80 -14.62 -0.72
CA ARG A 30 6.40 -14.20 -0.84
C ARG A 30 6.14 -13.56 -2.20
N LEU A 31 7.04 -12.69 -2.68
CA LEU A 31 6.93 -12.09 -4.01
C LEU A 31 6.92 -13.16 -5.10
N GLY A 32 7.82 -14.15 -5.04
CA GLY A 32 7.87 -15.24 -6.00
C GLY A 32 6.61 -16.12 -6.03
N MET A 33 5.82 -16.10 -4.97
CA MET A 33 4.51 -16.74 -4.87
C MET A 33 3.34 -15.78 -5.15
N GLY A 34 3.59 -14.63 -5.78
CA GLY A 34 2.55 -13.66 -6.13
C GLY A 34 2.00 -12.87 -4.94
N GLY A 35 2.73 -12.80 -3.82
CA GLY A 35 2.30 -12.06 -2.63
C GLY A 35 1.42 -12.85 -1.65
N VAL A 36 1.21 -14.13 -1.90
CA VAL A 36 0.30 -14.98 -1.09
C VAL A 36 0.72 -15.05 0.37
N VAL A 37 -0.25 -15.07 1.27
CA VAL A 37 -0.08 -15.19 2.72
C VAL A 37 -0.44 -16.60 3.17
N THR A 38 0.50 -17.26 3.83
CA THR A 38 0.27 -18.55 4.52
C THR A 38 1.07 -18.60 5.81
N SER A 39 0.82 -19.59 6.65
CA SER A 39 1.59 -19.77 7.89
C SER A 39 3.08 -20.08 7.66
N ASP A 40 3.46 -20.47 6.44
CA ASP A 40 4.82 -20.80 6.02
C ASP A 40 5.53 -19.65 5.32
N VAL A 41 4.78 -18.72 4.75
CA VAL A 41 5.29 -17.69 3.85
C VAL A 41 4.93 -16.31 4.38
N GLY A 42 5.93 -15.48 4.58
CA GLY A 42 5.79 -14.09 4.94
C GLY A 42 5.91 -13.78 6.43
N ASP A 43 5.95 -12.50 6.72
CA ASP A 43 5.87 -11.98 8.08
C ASP A 43 4.42 -12.08 8.59
N TYR A 44 4.26 -12.43 9.85
CA TYR A 44 2.95 -12.50 10.52
C TYR A 44 2.39 -11.12 10.84
N THR A 45 3.22 -10.09 10.79
CA THR A 45 2.82 -8.71 11.03
C THR A 45 1.91 -8.24 9.90
N GLY A 46 0.71 -7.80 10.26
CA GLY A 46 -0.26 -7.31 9.26
C GLY A 46 -0.97 -8.40 8.44
N SER A 47 -0.87 -9.69 8.82
CA SER A 47 -1.57 -10.78 8.13
C SER A 47 -2.51 -11.56 9.05
N ASN A 48 -2.00 -12.54 9.80
CA ASN A 48 -2.81 -13.38 10.69
C ASN A 48 -2.03 -13.73 11.95
N VAL A 49 -2.44 -13.16 13.07
CA VAL A 49 -1.76 -13.34 14.35
C VAL A 49 -1.77 -14.78 14.85
N ALA A 50 -2.74 -15.61 14.44
CA ALA A 50 -2.82 -17.02 14.82
C ALA A 50 -1.68 -17.88 14.24
N PHE A 51 -1.03 -17.45 13.16
CA PHE A 51 0.13 -18.12 12.59
C PHE A 51 1.30 -18.25 13.56
N ARG A 52 1.36 -17.36 14.58
CA ARG A 52 2.40 -17.42 15.61
C ARG A 52 2.31 -18.68 16.50
N ALA A 53 1.13 -19.27 16.62
CA ALA A 53 0.93 -20.50 17.37
C ALA A 53 1.15 -21.77 16.55
N VAL A 54 1.23 -21.66 15.23
CA VAL A 54 1.45 -22.80 14.35
C VAL A 54 2.90 -23.27 14.50
N PRO A 55 3.14 -24.57 14.77
CA PRO A 55 4.49 -25.10 14.81
C PRO A 55 5.23 -24.79 13.51
N LYS A 56 6.37 -24.16 13.62
CA LYS A 56 7.20 -23.84 12.46
C LYS A 56 7.78 -25.16 11.96
N GLY A 57 7.39 -25.54 10.76
CA GLY A 57 7.99 -26.66 10.06
C GLY A 57 9.41 -26.31 9.59
N THR A 58 9.89 -27.02 8.58
CA THR A 58 11.16 -26.69 7.92
C THR A 58 11.11 -25.41 7.07
N GLY A 59 9.99 -24.69 7.06
CA GLY A 59 9.87 -23.33 6.52
C GLY A 59 10.50 -22.32 7.47
N GLY A 60 11.17 -21.32 6.95
CA GLY A 60 12.02 -20.40 7.70
C GLY A 60 11.33 -19.71 8.89
N SER A 61 12.11 -19.39 9.89
CA SER A 61 11.67 -18.68 11.08
C SER A 61 11.55 -17.15 10.86
N GLY A 62 12.06 -16.65 9.78
CA GLY A 62 12.04 -15.25 9.39
C GLY A 62 12.72 -15.05 8.05
N SER A 63 12.35 -14.01 7.36
CA SER A 63 12.99 -13.56 6.12
C SER A 63 13.36 -12.09 6.27
N ILE A 64 14.56 -11.74 5.87
CA ILE A 64 15.06 -10.36 5.87
C ILE A 64 15.16 -9.96 4.40
N PRO A 65 14.25 -9.12 3.89
CA PRO A 65 14.34 -8.59 2.55
C PRO A 65 15.59 -7.70 2.43
N LEU A 66 16.33 -7.86 1.34
CA LEU A 66 17.45 -6.99 1.03
C LEU A 66 16.90 -5.72 0.36
N PRO A 67 17.28 -4.53 0.81
CA PRO A 67 16.76 -3.26 0.28
C PRO A 67 17.44 -2.90 -1.04
N LEU A 68 17.23 -3.71 -2.09
CA LEU A 68 17.89 -3.55 -3.39
C LEU A 68 17.55 -2.19 -4.03
N GLY A 69 16.31 -1.72 -3.89
CA GLY A 69 15.92 -0.40 -4.37
C GLY A 69 16.67 0.74 -3.66
N LEU A 70 16.91 0.61 -2.34
CA LEU A 70 17.73 1.59 -1.62
C LEU A 70 19.18 1.57 -2.08
N ILE A 71 19.74 0.38 -2.33
CA ILE A 71 21.11 0.24 -2.86
C ILE A 71 21.21 0.92 -4.23
N GLN A 72 20.23 0.72 -5.10
CA GLN A 72 20.18 1.39 -6.40
C GLN A 72 20.08 2.91 -6.24
N TYR A 73 19.16 3.38 -5.40
CA TYR A 73 19.00 4.81 -5.14
C TYR A 73 20.30 5.46 -4.67
N LEU A 74 21.00 4.83 -3.72
CA LEU A 74 22.28 5.33 -3.23
C LEU A 74 23.41 5.26 -4.29
N ALA A 75 23.34 4.31 -5.21
CA ALA A 75 24.29 4.22 -6.32
C ALA A 75 24.06 5.32 -7.36
N ASP A 76 22.79 5.64 -7.62
CA ASP A 76 22.40 6.70 -8.56
C ASP A 76 22.59 8.12 -7.94
N HIS A 77 22.58 8.23 -6.60
CA HIS A 77 22.76 9.47 -5.84
C HIS A 77 23.90 9.34 -4.83
N PRO A 78 25.16 9.35 -5.27
CA PRO A 78 26.33 9.10 -4.40
C PRO A 78 26.54 10.18 -3.34
N THR A 79 25.98 11.37 -3.55
CA THR A 79 25.98 12.46 -2.55
C THR A 79 24.56 12.70 -2.07
N PHE A 80 24.28 12.25 -0.83
CA PHE A 80 23.00 12.50 -0.19
C PHE A 80 22.95 13.95 0.31
N ASP A 81 22.67 14.90 -0.57
CA ASP A 81 22.48 16.30 -0.23
C ASP A 81 21.01 16.68 -0.44
N SER A 82 20.32 17.00 0.65
CA SER A 82 18.93 17.48 0.63
C SER A 82 18.76 18.83 -0.08
N LYS A 83 19.85 19.50 -0.41
CA LYS A 83 19.88 20.76 -1.16
C LYS A 83 20.09 20.53 -2.67
N ASP A 84 20.43 19.32 -3.07
CA ASP A 84 20.52 18.98 -4.47
C ASP A 84 19.13 19.10 -5.12
N SER A 85 19.06 19.77 -6.26
CA SER A 85 17.83 19.93 -7.04
C SER A 85 17.27 18.59 -7.56
N THR A 86 18.10 17.55 -7.58
CA THR A 86 17.72 16.18 -7.94
C THR A 86 17.20 15.36 -6.76
N PHE A 87 17.35 15.86 -5.52
CA PHE A 87 16.87 15.18 -4.33
C PHE A 87 15.35 15.12 -4.31
N ASN A 88 14.81 13.93 -4.41
CA ASN A 88 13.37 13.68 -4.38
C ASN A 88 13.01 12.83 -3.16
N ILE A 89 12.45 13.46 -2.13
CA ILE A 89 12.01 12.79 -0.91
C ILE A 89 10.98 11.68 -1.19
N TYR A 90 10.22 11.78 -2.27
CA TYR A 90 9.24 10.77 -2.67
C TYR A 90 9.91 9.52 -3.20
N GLU A 91 11.01 9.66 -3.93
CA GLU A 91 11.80 8.50 -4.37
C GLU A 91 12.40 7.78 -3.18
N VAL A 92 12.96 8.53 -2.21
CA VAL A 92 13.47 7.94 -0.96
C VAL A 92 12.37 7.20 -0.20
N ALA A 93 11.21 7.82 -0.03
CA ALA A 93 10.07 7.20 0.65
C ALA A 93 9.58 5.95 -0.11
N ASN A 94 9.49 6.02 -1.45
CA ASN A 94 9.10 4.89 -2.27
C ASN A 94 10.09 3.73 -2.17
N VAL A 95 11.39 4.02 -2.21
CA VAL A 95 12.46 3.03 -2.08
C VAL A 95 12.47 2.37 -0.70
N LEU A 96 12.18 3.13 0.36
CA LEU A 96 12.07 2.59 1.73
C LEU A 96 10.81 1.73 1.91
N LEU A 97 9.71 2.09 1.25
CA LEU A 97 8.44 1.37 1.34
C LEU A 97 8.34 0.21 0.33
N ASN A 98 9.11 0.27 -0.74
CA ASN A 98 9.13 -0.72 -1.80
C ASN A 98 10.57 -1.21 -2.06
N PRO A 99 11.10 -2.11 -1.22
CA PRO A 99 12.48 -2.56 -1.27
C PRO A 99 12.91 -3.33 -2.54
N PRO A 100 12.01 -3.91 -3.38
CA PRO A 100 12.42 -4.49 -4.63
C PRO A 100 13.06 -3.49 -5.57
N LEU A 101 14.09 -3.94 -6.28
CA LEU A 101 14.68 -3.20 -7.39
C LEU A 101 13.70 -3.19 -8.56
N THR A 102 13.37 -2.02 -9.07
CA THR A 102 12.56 -1.89 -10.29
C THR A 102 13.47 -1.77 -11.50
N ILE A 103 13.44 -2.76 -12.39
CA ILE A 103 14.16 -2.75 -13.66
C ILE A 103 13.18 -2.35 -14.76
N LYS A 104 13.43 -1.23 -15.40
CA LYS A 104 12.74 -0.88 -16.66
C LYS A 104 13.37 -1.67 -17.78
N LEU A 105 12.74 -2.74 -18.23
CA LEU A 105 13.23 -3.59 -19.30
C LEU A 105 13.04 -2.97 -20.68
N TRP A 106 12.12 -2.06 -20.82
CA TRP A 106 11.85 -1.33 -22.03
C TRP A 106 11.13 -0.02 -21.67
N GLN A 107 11.63 1.09 -22.17
CA GLN A 107 10.81 2.29 -22.29
C GLN A 107 10.09 2.14 -23.62
N PRO A 108 8.75 2.12 -23.67
CA PRO A 108 8.08 2.44 -24.91
C PRO A 108 8.65 3.79 -25.34
N ASP A 109 8.98 3.91 -26.63
CA ASP A 109 9.15 5.22 -27.23
C ASP A 109 8.10 6.11 -26.59
N GLU A 110 8.52 7.27 -26.11
CA GLU A 110 7.69 8.17 -25.31
C GLU A 110 6.25 8.02 -25.75
N VAL A 111 5.34 7.66 -24.81
CA VAL A 111 3.93 7.71 -25.15
C VAL A 111 3.71 9.17 -25.50
N THR A 112 3.97 9.49 -26.75
CA THR A 112 3.49 10.68 -27.40
C THR A 112 1.99 10.51 -27.39
N GLY A 113 1.40 10.76 -26.22
CA GLY A 113 -0.02 10.93 -26.12
C GLY A 113 -0.29 12.17 -26.94
N ASP A 114 -0.68 11.95 -28.20
CA ASP A 114 -1.06 13.05 -29.05
C ASP A 114 -2.22 13.78 -28.36
N ILE A 115 -1.90 14.92 -27.77
CA ILE A 115 -2.92 15.81 -27.24
C ILE A 115 -3.35 16.69 -28.41
N SER A 116 -4.53 16.40 -28.95
CA SER A 116 -5.12 17.21 -29.99
C SER A 116 -6.07 18.24 -29.39
N ILE A 117 -5.82 19.50 -29.65
CA ILE A 117 -6.66 20.61 -29.20
C ILE A 117 -7.37 21.19 -30.41
N PHE A 118 -8.70 21.09 -30.43
CA PHE A 118 -9.55 21.67 -31.46
C PHE A 118 -10.25 22.90 -30.89
N VAL A 119 -10.02 24.04 -31.49
CA VAL A 119 -10.61 25.32 -31.11
C VAL A 119 -11.67 25.70 -32.14
N ALA A 120 -12.90 25.91 -31.70
CA ALA A 120 -13.97 26.48 -32.49
C ALA A 120 -14.45 27.78 -31.82
N GLN A 121 -15.32 28.53 -32.49
CA GLN A 121 -15.74 29.86 -32.06
C GLN A 121 -16.22 29.92 -30.60
N ASP A 122 -16.93 28.90 -30.12
CA ASP A 122 -17.52 28.83 -28.78
C ASP A 122 -17.24 27.48 -28.08
N SER A 123 -16.26 26.72 -28.56
CA SER A 123 -15.93 25.43 -27.94
C SER A 123 -14.45 25.09 -28.05
N LEU A 124 -13.97 24.42 -27.01
CA LEU A 124 -12.64 23.84 -26.93
C LEU A 124 -12.78 22.34 -26.74
N LYS A 125 -12.23 21.57 -27.63
CA LYS A 125 -12.18 20.10 -27.49
C LYS A 125 -10.74 19.68 -27.26
N VAL A 126 -10.53 18.89 -26.22
CA VAL A 126 -9.24 18.27 -25.90
C VAL A 126 -9.37 16.77 -26.08
N ASP A 127 -8.64 16.23 -27.05
CA ASP A 127 -8.55 14.77 -27.25
C ASP A 127 -7.20 14.27 -26.73
N LEU A 128 -7.25 13.51 -25.66
CA LEU A 128 -6.08 12.96 -24.97
C LEU A 128 -5.62 11.62 -25.55
N SER A 129 -6.20 11.18 -26.67
CA SER A 129 -5.88 9.90 -27.29
C SER A 129 -5.85 8.74 -26.29
N ASP A 130 -4.71 8.08 -26.14
CA ASP A 130 -4.56 6.95 -25.22
C ASP A 130 -4.48 7.35 -23.74
N VAL A 131 -4.09 8.59 -23.44
CA VAL A 131 -4.02 9.12 -22.05
C VAL A 131 -5.39 9.10 -21.38
N LYS A 132 -6.50 9.20 -22.15
CA LYS A 132 -7.87 9.09 -21.62
C LYS A 132 -8.12 7.81 -20.82
N ARG A 133 -7.36 6.74 -21.05
CA ARG A 133 -7.50 5.47 -20.32
C ARG A 133 -7.03 5.56 -18.88
N VAL A 134 -6.17 6.51 -18.56
CA VAL A 134 -5.70 6.78 -17.19
C VAL A 134 -6.76 7.52 -16.38
N ILE A 135 -7.66 8.24 -17.06
CA ILE A 135 -8.72 9.01 -16.41
C ILE A 135 -9.81 8.03 -15.92
N PRO A 136 -10.10 8.01 -14.62
CA PRO A 136 -11.09 7.07 -14.08
C PRO A 136 -12.51 7.39 -14.58
N LYS A 137 -13.33 6.35 -14.65
CA LYS A 137 -14.75 6.51 -15.00
C LYS A 137 -15.55 7.19 -13.89
N ASP A 138 -15.18 6.89 -12.63
CA ASP A 138 -15.87 7.40 -11.45
C ASP A 138 -14.90 8.20 -10.61
N SER A 139 -14.20 7.54 -9.70
CA SER A 139 -13.17 8.13 -8.86
C SER A 139 -11.90 7.28 -8.89
N MET A 140 -10.76 7.93 -8.77
CA MET A 140 -9.50 7.25 -8.54
C MET A 140 -9.30 7.10 -7.04
N LYS A 141 -9.28 5.85 -6.58
CA LYS A 141 -9.07 5.52 -5.17
C LYS A 141 -7.77 4.77 -5.01
N GLN A 142 -6.90 5.30 -4.18
CA GLN A 142 -5.61 4.67 -3.88
C GLN A 142 -5.36 4.73 -2.38
N GLY A 143 -4.73 3.69 -1.86
CA GLY A 143 -4.35 3.69 -0.47
C GLY A 143 -4.27 2.30 0.14
N GLY A 144 -4.03 2.26 1.43
CA GLY A 144 -3.97 1.04 2.23
C GLY A 144 -3.23 1.24 3.53
N VAL A 145 -3.25 0.20 4.33
CA VAL A 145 -2.49 0.10 5.57
C VAL A 145 -1.26 -0.75 5.33
N TYR A 146 -0.10 -0.23 5.68
CA TYR A 146 1.20 -0.86 5.45
C TYR A 146 1.91 -1.06 6.80
N HIS A 147 2.24 -2.30 7.12
CA HIS A 147 3.11 -2.64 8.22
C HIS A 147 4.54 -2.82 7.68
N VAL A 148 5.41 -1.89 8.04
CA VAL A 148 6.76 -1.79 7.46
C VAL A 148 7.77 -2.49 8.38
N GLY A 149 8.03 -3.76 8.10
CA GLY A 149 8.96 -4.53 8.91
C GLY A 149 8.52 -4.61 10.38
N GLY A 150 9.41 -5.01 11.24
CA GLY A 150 9.14 -5.00 12.67
C GLY A 150 10.01 -5.98 13.44
N PHE A 151 9.99 -5.81 14.76
CA PHE A 151 10.61 -6.74 15.68
C PHE A 151 9.54 -7.50 16.44
N SER A 152 9.71 -8.81 16.56
CA SER A 152 8.84 -9.63 17.41
C SER A 152 9.59 -10.72 18.13
N LYS A 153 9.17 -11.01 19.37
CA LYS A 153 9.72 -12.09 20.18
C LYS A 153 8.61 -12.85 20.89
N SER A 154 8.64 -14.16 20.76
CA SER A 154 7.68 -15.05 21.42
C SER A 154 8.26 -15.64 22.70
N PHE A 155 7.43 -15.72 23.72
CA PHE A 155 7.70 -16.33 25.04
C PHE A 155 6.59 -17.38 25.29
N GLY A 156 6.77 -18.55 24.70
CA GLY A 156 5.73 -19.58 24.68
C GLY A 156 4.53 -19.12 23.84
N LYS A 157 3.37 -18.99 24.49
CA LYS A 157 2.12 -18.57 23.83
C LYS A 157 1.94 -17.04 23.76
N VAL A 158 2.71 -16.33 24.59
CA VAL A 158 2.72 -14.84 24.61
C VAL A 158 3.78 -14.34 23.64
N PHE A 159 3.53 -13.23 22.96
CA PHE A 159 4.52 -12.57 22.15
C PHE A 159 4.43 -11.05 22.34
N LEU A 160 5.57 -10.41 22.10
CA LEU A 160 5.70 -8.96 21.99
C LEU A 160 6.08 -8.64 20.55
N ALA A 161 5.49 -7.61 19.99
CA ALA A 161 5.88 -7.12 18.66
C ALA A 161 5.82 -5.59 18.61
N MET A 162 6.68 -5.03 17.78
CA MET A 162 6.71 -3.61 17.46
C MET A 162 6.87 -3.47 15.95
N SER A 163 6.05 -2.67 15.32
CA SER A 163 6.15 -2.40 13.89
C SER A 163 5.73 -0.98 13.55
N PRO A 164 6.44 -0.29 12.65
CA PRO A 164 5.95 0.90 12.00
C PRO A 164 4.71 0.59 11.18
N LEU A 165 3.76 1.51 11.21
CA LEU A 165 2.49 1.45 10.48
C LEU A 165 2.32 2.74 9.70
N ILE A 166 1.99 2.63 8.43
CA ILE A 166 1.68 3.76 7.56
C ILE A 166 0.30 3.49 6.94
N HIS A 167 -0.60 4.45 7.07
CA HIS A 167 -1.87 4.42 6.37
C HIS A 167 -1.93 5.62 5.43
N VAL A 168 -2.20 5.35 4.17
CA VAL A 168 -2.39 6.36 3.13
C VAL A 168 -3.73 6.14 2.46
N LYS A 169 -4.45 7.22 2.21
CA LYS A 169 -5.70 7.23 1.46
C LYS A 169 -5.69 8.43 0.54
N ASN A 170 -6.04 8.23 -0.73
CA ASN A 170 -6.31 9.30 -1.67
C ASN A 170 -7.55 8.93 -2.53
N GLU A 171 -8.46 9.88 -2.67
CA GLU A 171 -9.66 9.73 -3.50
C GLU A 171 -9.83 10.99 -4.34
N LEU A 172 -9.55 10.88 -5.63
CA LEU A 172 -9.74 11.95 -6.62
C LEU A 172 -11.01 11.68 -7.41
N THR A 173 -11.94 12.61 -7.39
CA THR A 173 -13.20 12.56 -8.14
C THR A 173 -13.27 13.74 -9.10
N LEU A 174 -13.55 13.46 -10.36
CA LEU A 174 -13.80 14.49 -11.38
C LEU A 174 -15.31 14.74 -11.49
N SER A 175 -15.71 16.00 -11.67
CA SER A 175 -17.09 16.30 -12.05
C SER A 175 -17.43 15.65 -13.39
N ASP A 176 -18.71 15.39 -13.63
CA ASP A 176 -19.15 14.74 -14.88
C ASP A 176 -18.67 15.53 -16.10
N ASN A 177 -18.84 16.85 -16.10
CA ASN A 177 -18.41 17.71 -17.21
C ASN A 177 -16.91 17.62 -17.48
N LEU A 178 -16.06 17.63 -16.42
CA LEU A 178 -14.62 17.53 -16.59
C LEU A 178 -14.20 16.13 -17.07
N ARG A 179 -14.84 15.12 -16.51
CA ARG A 179 -14.59 13.73 -16.92
C ARG A 179 -14.95 13.50 -18.38
N ASP A 180 -16.14 13.95 -18.80
CA ASP A 180 -16.63 13.80 -20.18
C ASP A 180 -15.75 14.58 -21.16
N ALA A 181 -15.30 15.80 -20.77
CA ALA A 181 -14.38 16.58 -21.57
C ALA A 181 -13.02 15.88 -21.76
N LEU A 182 -12.44 15.35 -20.68
CA LEU A 182 -11.10 14.75 -20.72
C LEU A 182 -11.09 13.31 -21.24
N ARG A 183 -12.13 12.53 -20.94
CA ARG A 183 -12.19 11.11 -21.29
C ARG A 183 -12.87 10.85 -22.61
N ASP A 184 -14.01 11.49 -22.82
CA ASP A 184 -14.87 11.22 -23.98
C ASP A 184 -14.74 12.33 -25.04
N ALA A 185 -13.79 13.25 -24.84
CA ALA A 185 -13.48 14.37 -25.71
C ALA A 185 -14.71 15.23 -26.05
N VAL A 186 -15.63 15.35 -25.08
CA VAL A 186 -16.77 16.28 -25.19
C VAL A 186 -16.22 17.71 -25.16
N PRO A 187 -16.64 18.59 -26.08
CA PRO A 187 -16.14 19.95 -26.08
C PRO A 187 -16.45 20.70 -24.78
N PHE A 188 -15.50 21.50 -24.31
CA PHE A 188 -15.75 22.48 -23.27
C PHE A 188 -16.73 23.54 -23.83
N THR A 189 -17.73 23.89 -23.05
CA THR A 189 -18.78 24.85 -23.43
C THR A 189 -18.84 26.01 -22.46
N GLY A 190 -19.46 27.10 -22.84
CA GLY A 190 -19.71 28.25 -21.97
C GLY A 190 -20.68 27.94 -20.84
N ASN A 191 -20.68 28.76 -19.79
CA ASN A 191 -21.50 28.66 -18.59
C ASN A 191 -21.46 27.29 -17.90
N THR A 192 -20.32 26.61 -17.97
CA THR A 192 -20.18 25.24 -17.46
C THR A 192 -19.06 25.15 -16.43
N ARG A 193 -19.33 24.50 -15.31
CA ARG A 193 -18.33 24.25 -14.29
C ARG A 193 -17.65 22.89 -14.53
N TYR A 194 -16.33 22.91 -14.54
CA TYR A 194 -15.44 21.78 -14.66
C TYR A 194 -14.64 21.69 -13.36
N GLY A 195 -14.88 20.69 -12.55
CA GLY A 195 -14.32 20.62 -11.20
C GLY A 195 -13.76 19.26 -10.84
N LEU A 196 -12.95 19.26 -9.79
CA LEU A 196 -12.44 18.06 -9.14
C LEU A 196 -12.55 18.21 -7.63
N THR A 197 -12.66 17.07 -6.95
CA THR A 197 -12.56 16.96 -5.51
C THR A 197 -11.47 15.95 -5.19
N ASP A 198 -10.54 16.30 -4.30
CA ASP A 198 -9.47 15.43 -3.83
C ASP A 198 -9.53 15.30 -2.31
N GLU A 199 -9.59 14.06 -1.83
CA GLU A 199 -9.50 13.71 -0.42
C GLU A 199 -8.23 12.90 -0.19
N ALA A 200 -7.23 13.50 0.45
CA ALA A 200 -5.98 12.85 0.78
C ALA A 200 -5.84 12.68 2.28
N ARG A 201 -5.33 11.56 2.73
CA ARG A 201 -4.95 11.29 4.12
C ARG A 201 -3.67 10.49 4.18
N ALA A 202 -2.80 10.87 5.10
CA ALA A 202 -1.62 10.09 5.45
C ALA A 202 -1.44 10.10 6.96
N GLN A 203 -1.12 8.95 7.55
CA GLN A 203 -0.75 8.85 8.95
C GLN A 203 0.34 7.80 9.15
N ALA A 204 1.26 8.11 10.05
CA ALA A 204 2.34 7.22 10.45
C ALA A 204 2.29 6.99 11.96
N ALA A 205 2.49 5.76 12.38
CA ALA A 205 2.49 5.36 13.78
C ALA A 205 3.48 4.22 14.03
N ILE A 206 3.85 4.02 15.30
CA ILE A 206 4.50 2.81 15.76
C ILE A 206 3.46 2.00 16.52
N SER A 207 3.28 0.75 16.12
CA SER A 207 2.41 -0.21 16.78
C SER A 207 3.22 -1.05 17.77
N PHE A 208 2.83 -1.06 19.04
CA PHE A 208 3.35 -1.94 20.07
C PHE A 208 2.28 -2.97 20.41
N GLN A 209 2.59 -4.24 20.28
CA GLN A 209 1.65 -5.34 20.45
C GLN A 209 2.07 -6.26 21.58
N VAL A 210 1.10 -6.67 22.38
CA VAL A 210 1.21 -7.80 23.31
C VAL A 210 0.17 -8.80 22.92
N GLY A 211 0.58 -9.98 22.44
CA GLY A 211 -0.37 -10.93 21.90
C GLY A 211 -0.27 -12.30 22.56
N TYR A 212 -1.35 -13.04 22.40
CA TYR A 212 -1.48 -14.43 22.83
C TYR A 212 -1.99 -15.26 21.66
N ALA A 213 -1.23 -16.32 21.33
CA ALA A 213 -1.58 -17.22 20.25
C ALA A 213 -1.42 -18.67 20.73
N PHE A 214 -2.41 -19.52 20.47
CA PHE A 214 -2.47 -20.86 21.00
C PHE A 214 -3.24 -21.82 20.10
N ARG A 215 -2.98 -23.12 20.28
CA ARG A 215 -3.75 -24.16 19.67
C ARG A 215 -4.99 -24.44 20.52
N ALA A 216 -6.18 -24.17 19.98
CA ALA A 216 -7.46 -24.32 20.65
C ALA A 216 -8.01 -25.77 20.51
N LEU A 217 -7.76 -26.40 19.36
CA LEU A 217 -8.22 -27.76 19.09
C LEU A 217 -7.10 -28.57 18.45
N TYR A 218 -7.01 -29.86 18.84
CA TYR A 218 -6.15 -30.85 18.19
C TYR A 218 -6.83 -32.18 18.11
N ARG A 219 -6.88 -32.77 16.92
CA ARG A 219 -7.34 -34.13 16.70
C ARG A 219 -6.29 -34.86 15.86
N ALA A 220 -5.58 -35.80 16.47
CA ALA A 220 -4.57 -36.61 15.80
C ALA A 220 -5.19 -37.45 14.67
N SER A 221 -4.41 -37.64 13.59
CA SER A 221 -4.71 -38.52 12.46
C SER A 221 -4.03 -39.84 12.70
N GLN A 222 -3.84 -40.54 13.60
CA GLN A 222 -3.02 -41.71 13.97
C GLN A 222 -1.63 -41.36 14.53
N ALA A 223 -1.39 -41.82 15.75
CA ALA A 223 -0.10 -42.11 16.47
C ALA A 223 1.04 -41.07 16.36
N GLU A 224 0.82 -39.80 16.01
CA GLU A 224 1.88 -38.81 15.91
C GLU A 224 1.93 -37.80 17.07
N SER A 225 3.14 -37.34 17.35
CA SER A 225 3.43 -36.31 18.36
C SER A 225 2.57 -35.08 18.20
N GLN A 226 2.01 -34.56 19.29
CA GLN A 226 1.23 -33.32 19.33
C GLN A 226 1.98 -32.08 18.82
N ASN A 227 3.30 -32.17 18.70
CA ASN A 227 4.17 -31.07 18.21
C ASN A 227 4.54 -31.20 16.72
N ALA A 228 4.02 -32.23 16.06
CA ALA A 228 4.27 -32.38 14.63
C ALA A 228 3.58 -31.31 13.82
N ASP A 229 4.19 -30.96 12.68
CA ASP A 229 3.69 -29.93 11.76
C ASP A 229 2.32 -30.40 11.19
N PRO A 230 1.21 -29.69 11.49
CA PRO A 230 -0.14 -30.07 11.06
C PRO A 230 -0.31 -30.10 9.55
N ARG A 231 0.55 -29.39 8.81
CA ARG A 231 0.55 -29.36 7.34
C ARG A 231 1.03 -30.64 6.70
N ARG A 232 1.69 -31.50 7.47
CA ARG A 232 2.31 -32.76 6.98
C ARG A 232 1.62 -33.99 7.47
N ASN A 233 1.03 -33.96 8.67
CA ASN A 233 0.53 -35.14 9.34
C ASN A 233 -0.97 -35.40 9.13
N GLY A 234 -1.67 -34.54 8.37
CA GLY A 234 -3.10 -34.67 8.11
C GLY A 234 -4.00 -34.50 9.36
N SER A 235 -3.44 -34.06 10.49
CA SER A 235 -4.21 -33.79 11.70
C SER A 235 -5.17 -32.62 11.51
N THR A 236 -6.23 -32.60 12.34
CA THR A 236 -7.11 -31.42 12.44
C THR A 236 -6.65 -30.59 13.63
N SER A 237 -6.33 -29.29 13.38
CA SER A 237 -5.88 -28.39 14.42
C SER A 237 -6.44 -27.00 14.19
N LEU A 238 -6.96 -26.36 15.24
CA LEU A 238 -7.41 -24.97 15.23
C LEU A 238 -6.47 -24.14 16.10
N TYR A 239 -5.94 -23.07 15.52
CA TYR A 239 -5.13 -22.10 16.22
C TYR A 239 -5.87 -20.76 16.23
N LEU A 240 -5.80 -20.09 17.36
CA LEU A 240 -6.41 -18.78 17.60
C LEU A 240 -5.33 -17.82 18.10
N GLY A 241 -5.48 -16.55 17.76
CA GLY A 241 -4.60 -15.50 18.23
C GLY A 241 -5.32 -14.17 18.39
N ALA A 242 -4.89 -13.41 19.38
CA ALA A 242 -5.32 -12.03 19.59
C ALA A 242 -4.15 -11.19 20.08
N ALA A 243 -4.06 -9.97 19.62
CA ALA A 243 -3.00 -9.03 19.97
C ALA A 243 -3.56 -7.60 20.10
N PRO A 244 -3.95 -7.18 21.31
CA PRO A 244 -4.15 -5.76 21.58
C PRO A 244 -2.87 -5.00 21.29
N LYS A 245 -3.02 -3.78 20.79
CA LYS A 245 -1.91 -2.89 20.43
C LYS A 245 -2.12 -1.48 20.92
N TYR A 246 -1.02 -0.86 21.29
CA TYR A 246 -0.91 0.56 21.52
C TYR A 246 -0.30 1.19 20.27
N LEU A 247 -0.87 2.31 19.81
CA LEU A 247 -0.46 3.04 18.63
C LEU A 247 0.11 4.38 19.06
N LEU A 248 1.41 4.58 18.81
CA LEU A 248 2.09 5.85 19.00
C LEU A 248 2.12 6.59 17.67
N GLY A 249 1.26 7.59 17.52
CA GLY A 249 1.16 8.38 16.29
C GLY A 249 2.32 9.36 16.15
N LEU A 250 3.00 9.30 15.02
CA LEU A 250 4.16 10.13 14.71
C LEU A 250 3.80 11.32 13.82
N ALA A 251 2.94 11.09 12.85
CA ALA A 251 2.48 12.11 11.92
C ALA A 251 1.07 11.81 11.44
N TYR A 252 0.30 12.85 11.25
CA TYR A 252 -1.03 12.84 10.65
C TYR A 252 -1.16 14.00 9.70
N GLY A 253 -1.77 13.78 8.56
CA GLY A 253 -2.17 14.81 7.63
C GLY A 253 -3.40 14.39 6.86
N ASP A 254 -4.37 15.27 6.72
CA ASP A 254 -5.43 15.14 5.73
C ASP A 254 -5.60 16.45 4.97
N ALA A 255 -6.11 16.33 3.76
CA ALA A 255 -6.47 17.42 2.90
C ALA A 255 -7.80 17.11 2.21
N HIS A 256 -8.70 18.07 2.21
CA HIS A 256 -9.89 18.06 1.40
C HIS A 256 -9.85 19.26 0.49
N SER A 257 -9.74 19.02 -0.81
CA SER A 257 -9.58 20.04 -1.83
C SER A 257 -10.76 20.00 -2.80
N ILE A 258 -11.34 21.14 -3.05
CA ILE A 258 -12.31 21.35 -4.13
C ILE A 258 -11.71 22.39 -5.05
N ALA A 259 -11.56 22.03 -6.30
CA ALA A 259 -11.08 22.95 -7.33
C ALA A 259 -12.00 22.93 -8.54
N GLY A 260 -12.15 24.05 -9.19
CA GLY A 260 -12.99 24.17 -10.37
C GLY A 260 -12.63 25.35 -11.24
N ALA A 261 -13.04 25.24 -12.49
CA ALA A 261 -13.05 26.33 -13.43
C ALA A 261 -14.47 26.46 -14.01
N THR A 262 -15.03 27.64 -13.92
CA THR A 262 -16.33 27.96 -14.52
C THR A 262 -16.10 28.82 -15.75
N THR A 263 -16.52 28.33 -16.90
CA THR A 263 -16.40 29.07 -18.15
C THR A 263 -17.46 30.17 -18.21
N GLY A 264 -17.09 31.32 -18.79
CA GLY A 264 -18.03 32.39 -19.05
C GLY A 264 -19.07 32.06 -20.14
N ASP A 265 -19.88 33.03 -20.52
CA ASP A 265 -20.93 32.87 -21.54
C ASP A 265 -20.37 32.36 -22.88
N THR A 266 -19.16 32.78 -23.21
CA THR A 266 -18.38 32.31 -24.35
C THR A 266 -16.97 31.97 -23.88
N LEU A 267 -16.39 30.86 -24.34
CA LEU A 267 -15.07 30.40 -23.92
C LEU A 267 -13.92 31.35 -24.19
N PHE A 268 -14.07 32.19 -25.22
CA PHE A 268 -12.99 33.04 -25.72
C PHE A 268 -13.31 34.55 -25.69
N ALA A 269 -14.37 34.96 -25.00
CA ALA A 269 -14.67 36.38 -24.85
C ALA A 269 -13.73 37.05 -23.85
N ALA A 270 -13.06 38.09 -24.27
CA ALA A 270 -12.15 38.86 -23.40
C ALA A 270 -12.86 39.50 -22.19
N SER A 271 -14.18 39.67 -22.25
CA SER A 271 -14.99 40.32 -21.22
C SER A 271 -15.53 39.35 -20.15
N ASN A 272 -15.41 38.06 -20.36
CA ASN A 272 -15.95 37.05 -19.43
C ASN A 272 -15.01 35.85 -19.35
N PRO A 273 -13.88 36.01 -18.69
CA PRO A 273 -12.86 34.98 -18.58
C PRO A 273 -13.37 33.78 -17.78
N VAL A 274 -12.64 32.68 -17.82
CA VAL A 274 -12.80 31.54 -16.94
C VAL A 274 -12.56 31.98 -15.49
N THR A 275 -13.52 31.74 -14.62
CA THR A 275 -13.36 31.94 -13.17
C THR A 275 -12.81 30.68 -12.53
N ILE A 276 -11.74 30.79 -11.78
CA ILE A 276 -11.13 29.68 -11.05
C ILE A 276 -11.53 29.75 -9.59
N ASP A 277 -12.00 28.63 -9.05
CA ASP A 277 -12.26 28.46 -7.62
C ASP A 277 -11.42 27.29 -7.08
N MET A 278 -10.74 27.53 -5.96
CA MET A 278 -10.05 26.47 -5.24
C MET A 278 -10.12 26.74 -3.74
N ASP A 279 -10.58 25.73 -3.02
CA ASP A 279 -10.65 25.73 -1.57
C ASP A 279 -10.08 24.41 -1.05
N THR A 280 -9.06 24.50 -0.20
CA THR A 280 -8.41 23.33 0.38
C THR A 280 -8.36 23.50 1.89
N GLN A 281 -8.98 22.58 2.60
CA GLN A 281 -8.81 22.45 4.03
C GLN A 281 -7.77 21.39 4.35
N THR A 282 -6.76 21.75 5.14
CA THR A 282 -5.74 20.82 5.60
C THR A 282 -5.79 20.69 7.11
N ARG A 283 -5.57 19.47 7.61
CA ARG A 283 -5.40 19.16 9.03
C ARG A 283 -4.09 18.40 9.20
N HIS A 284 -3.29 18.77 10.18
CA HIS A 284 -2.02 18.10 10.42
C HIS A 284 -1.64 18.05 11.91
N ALA A 285 -0.85 17.04 12.24
CA ALA A 285 -0.14 16.90 13.51
C ALA A 285 1.18 16.16 13.25
N VAL A 286 2.28 16.66 13.78
CA VAL A 286 3.61 16.06 13.58
C VAL A 286 4.41 16.14 14.87
N VAL A 287 5.12 15.08 15.21
CA VAL A 287 6.05 15.04 16.36
C VAL A 287 7.12 16.12 16.21
N GLY A 288 7.29 16.93 17.25
CA GLY A 288 8.24 18.04 17.25
C GLY A 288 7.79 19.28 16.48
N GLY A 289 6.56 19.27 15.94
CA GLY A 289 5.92 20.39 15.25
C GLY A 289 4.54 20.71 15.83
N ASP A 290 3.68 21.28 15.00
CA ASP A 290 2.30 21.59 15.38
C ASP A 290 1.52 20.31 15.72
N GLY A 291 0.80 20.32 16.83
CA GLY A 291 -0.13 19.26 17.24
C GLY A 291 0.44 18.14 18.10
N GLY A 292 1.72 17.82 17.99
CA GLY A 292 2.39 16.81 18.84
C GLY A 292 2.11 15.33 18.45
N MET A 293 2.44 14.42 19.37
CA MET A 293 2.27 12.98 19.18
C MET A 293 0.82 12.54 19.36
N GLY A 294 0.38 11.62 18.51
CA GLY A 294 -0.88 10.91 18.68
C GLY A 294 -0.75 9.70 19.59
N SER A 295 -1.86 9.31 20.21
CA SER A 295 -1.94 8.08 20.99
C SER A 295 -3.20 7.31 20.66
N GLY A 296 -3.09 5.98 20.57
CA GLY A 296 -4.20 5.18 20.13
C GLY A 296 -4.17 3.74 20.61
N ILE A 297 -5.22 3.02 20.31
CA ILE A 297 -5.37 1.61 20.60
C ILE A 297 -5.96 0.89 19.39
N GLY A 298 -5.73 -0.40 19.32
CA GLY A 298 -6.30 -1.28 18.31
C GLY A 298 -6.07 -2.73 18.69
N SER A 299 -6.40 -3.64 17.81
CA SER A 299 -6.12 -5.06 18.01
C SER A 299 -6.01 -5.81 16.69
N ASP A 300 -5.29 -6.93 16.72
CA ASP A 300 -5.30 -7.94 15.67
C ASP A 300 -5.91 -9.21 16.24
N VAL A 301 -6.73 -9.88 15.44
CA VAL A 301 -7.28 -11.18 15.79
C VAL A 301 -7.15 -12.13 14.60
N GLY A 302 -7.03 -13.43 14.89
CA GLY A 302 -6.89 -14.40 13.83
C GLY A 302 -7.23 -15.80 14.24
N ALA A 303 -7.57 -16.61 13.23
CA ALA A 303 -7.80 -18.03 13.34
C ALA A 303 -7.15 -18.74 12.16
N VAL A 304 -6.66 -19.95 12.40
CA VAL A 304 -6.24 -20.85 11.34
C VAL A 304 -6.63 -22.29 11.66
N LEU A 305 -7.28 -22.92 10.69
CA LEU A 305 -7.71 -24.31 10.76
C LEU A 305 -6.87 -25.15 9.81
N TYR A 306 -6.25 -26.18 10.32
CA TYR A 306 -5.67 -27.25 9.51
C TYR A 306 -6.63 -28.44 9.46
N TRP A 307 -6.86 -28.94 8.25
CA TRP A 307 -7.71 -30.08 8.02
C TRP A 307 -7.22 -30.85 6.79
N ARG A 308 -6.81 -32.09 6.99
CA ARG A 308 -6.32 -32.96 5.89
C ARG A 308 -5.29 -32.31 4.99
N ASN A 309 -4.28 -31.65 5.57
CA ASN A 309 -3.22 -30.89 4.88
C ASN A 309 -3.69 -29.59 4.19
N PHE A 310 -4.95 -29.20 4.38
CA PHE A 310 -5.40 -27.85 4.05
C PHE A 310 -5.14 -26.91 5.22
N GLU A 311 -4.77 -25.70 4.90
CA GLU A 311 -4.73 -24.55 5.78
C GLU A 311 -5.86 -23.60 5.35
N LEU A 312 -6.70 -23.20 6.29
CA LEU A 312 -7.74 -22.20 6.11
C LEU A 312 -7.53 -21.12 7.17
N GLY A 313 -7.21 -19.91 6.77
CA GLY A 313 -6.92 -18.82 7.70
C GLY A 313 -7.86 -17.64 7.53
N LEU A 314 -8.14 -16.96 8.65
CA LEU A 314 -8.83 -15.69 8.73
C LEU A 314 -8.04 -14.79 9.67
N GLY A 315 -7.58 -13.64 9.17
CA GLY A 315 -6.91 -12.60 9.93
C GLY A 315 -7.68 -11.28 9.82
N LEU A 316 -7.84 -10.60 10.95
CA LEU A 316 -8.37 -9.24 11.04
C LEU A 316 -7.30 -8.39 11.72
N ASN A 317 -6.70 -7.50 10.96
CA ASN A 317 -5.69 -6.58 11.47
C ASN A 317 -6.28 -5.20 11.61
N ASP A 318 -5.78 -4.44 12.58
CA ASP A 318 -6.22 -3.09 12.88
C ASP A 318 -7.70 -2.99 13.29
N PHE A 319 -8.25 -4.07 13.85
CA PHE A 319 -9.62 -4.08 14.37
C PHE A 319 -9.79 -3.07 15.50
N GLY A 320 -10.73 -2.12 15.31
CA GLY A 320 -10.98 -1.04 16.26
C GLY A 320 -9.83 -0.03 16.40
N SER A 321 -8.86 -0.03 15.48
CA SER A 321 -7.68 0.83 15.57
C SER A 321 -8.04 2.29 15.34
N GLN A 322 -7.66 3.13 16.31
CA GLN A 322 -7.88 4.58 16.26
C GLN A 322 -6.74 5.31 16.96
N ILE A 323 -6.43 6.51 16.49
CA ILE A 323 -5.40 7.38 17.09
C ILE A 323 -6.04 8.75 17.36
N ARG A 324 -5.81 9.27 18.57
CA ARG A 324 -6.23 10.60 18.99
C ARG A 324 -5.07 11.56 18.80
N TRP A 325 -5.37 12.68 18.16
CA TRP A 325 -4.41 13.72 17.80
C TRP A 325 -4.84 15.04 18.40
N SER A 326 -3.88 15.93 18.58
CA SER A 326 -4.10 17.37 18.68
C SER A 326 -3.66 17.95 17.33
N THR A 327 -4.56 18.58 16.59
CA THR A 327 -4.31 18.97 15.19
C THR A 327 -4.40 20.46 14.99
N THR A 328 -3.69 20.97 13.99
CA THR A 328 -3.87 22.30 13.43
C THR A 328 -4.62 22.20 12.12
N VAL A 329 -5.64 23.03 11.95
CA VAL A 329 -6.46 23.10 10.74
C VAL A 329 -6.20 24.41 10.03
N ARG A 330 -5.91 24.33 8.73
CA ARG A 330 -5.69 25.50 7.87
C ARG A 330 -6.58 25.41 6.63
N ARG A 331 -7.04 26.57 6.20
CA ARG A 331 -7.77 26.72 4.94
C ARG A 331 -6.92 27.52 3.97
N HIS A 332 -6.83 27.02 2.74
CA HIS A 332 -6.14 27.63 1.63
C HIS A 332 -7.19 27.92 0.56
N ALA A 333 -7.48 29.17 0.32
CA ALA A 333 -8.44 29.60 -0.69
C ALA A 333 -7.71 30.39 -1.78
N TYR A 334 -8.08 30.14 -3.03
CA TYR A 334 -7.62 30.92 -4.16
C TYR A 334 -8.54 32.11 -4.35
N ASP A 335 -7.95 33.29 -4.50
CA ASP A 335 -8.65 34.51 -4.83
C ASP A 335 -8.36 34.87 -6.30
N ASP A 336 -9.36 34.66 -7.15
CA ASP A 336 -9.28 34.88 -8.59
C ASP A 336 -9.04 36.35 -8.94
N SER A 337 -9.46 37.28 -8.06
CA SER A 337 -9.30 38.71 -8.27
C SER A 337 -7.86 39.21 -8.08
N THR A 338 -7.13 38.59 -7.14
CA THR A 338 -5.72 38.89 -6.85
C THR A 338 -4.75 37.89 -7.46
N ASN A 339 -5.26 36.77 -7.97
CA ASN A 339 -4.49 35.65 -8.48
C ASN A 339 -3.52 35.05 -7.41
N GLU A 340 -3.93 35.06 -6.15
CA GLU A 340 -3.11 34.64 -5.01
C GLU A 340 -3.84 33.62 -4.14
N PHE A 341 -3.05 32.80 -3.44
CA PHE A 341 -3.55 31.91 -2.40
C PHE A 341 -3.49 32.59 -1.03
N THR A 342 -4.62 32.63 -0.36
CA THR A 342 -4.70 33.02 1.05
C THR A 342 -4.68 31.78 1.94
N THR A 343 -3.89 31.82 3.02
CA THR A 343 -3.84 30.75 4.02
C THR A 343 -4.31 31.30 5.36
N THR A 344 -5.35 30.70 5.91
CA THR A 344 -5.90 31.08 7.21
C THR A 344 -5.83 29.88 8.15
N GLU A 345 -5.31 30.07 9.36
CA GLU A 345 -5.42 29.09 10.43
C GLU A 345 -6.84 29.14 10.99
N VAL A 346 -7.55 28.01 10.86
CA VAL A 346 -8.95 27.87 11.30
C VAL A 346 -9.02 27.44 12.75
N ALA A 347 -8.15 26.51 13.14
CA ALA A 347 -8.08 25.99 14.50
C ALA A 347 -6.67 25.45 14.82
N SER A 348 -6.27 25.59 16.09
CA SER A 348 -5.03 25.01 16.61
C SER A 348 -5.32 24.24 17.89
N GLY A 349 -4.70 23.07 18.06
CA GLY A 349 -4.92 22.19 19.20
C GLY A 349 -6.28 21.47 19.19
N GLU A 350 -6.95 21.39 18.03
CA GLU A 350 -8.23 20.69 17.88
C GLU A 350 -8.04 19.19 18.14
N ARG A 351 -8.91 18.63 19.00
CA ARG A 351 -8.92 17.17 19.25
C ARG A 351 -9.57 16.45 18.09
N PHE A 352 -8.82 15.56 17.48
CA PHE A 352 -9.26 14.76 16.35
C PHE A 352 -8.98 13.28 16.55
N VAL A 353 -9.83 12.41 16.03
CA VAL A 353 -9.65 10.96 16.08
C VAL A 353 -9.58 10.43 14.65
N SER A 354 -8.43 9.92 14.27
CA SER A 354 -8.29 9.18 13.02
C SER A 354 -8.56 7.69 13.25
N ARG A 355 -9.11 7.02 12.25
CA ARG A 355 -9.30 5.58 12.25
C ARG A 355 -8.37 4.94 11.25
N ILE A 356 -7.84 3.77 11.62
CA ILE A 356 -7.11 2.89 10.72
C ILE A 356 -8.11 1.82 10.27
N PRO A 357 -8.31 1.64 8.96
CA PRO A 357 -9.25 0.65 8.46
C PRO A 357 -8.81 -0.77 8.77
N VAL A 358 -9.79 -1.64 9.00
CA VAL A 358 -9.55 -3.06 9.25
C VAL A 358 -9.06 -3.70 7.96
N THR A 359 -7.95 -4.42 8.05
CA THR A 359 -7.49 -5.29 6.96
C THR A 359 -7.90 -6.73 7.26
N THR A 360 -8.70 -7.31 6.37
CA THR A 360 -9.16 -8.69 6.44
C THR A 360 -8.36 -9.55 5.48
N THR A 361 -7.78 -10.64 5.97
CA THR A 361 -7.07 -11.62 5.15
C THR A 361 -7.74 -12.98 5.27
N VAL A 362 -8.16 -13.54 4.15
CA VAL A 362 -8.65 -14.94 4.06
C VAL A 362 -7.69 -15.70 3.19
N ASN A 363 -7.11 -16.78 3.72
CA ASN A 363 -6.17 -17.60 2.97
C ASN A 363 -6.55 -19.07 2.97
N VAL A 364 -6.19 -19.74 1.88
CA VAL A 364 -6.26 -21.19 1.73
C VAL A 364 -4.93 -21.69 1.19
N ALA A 365 -4.41 -22.77 1.78
CA ALA A 365 -3.25 -23.44 1.22
C ALA A 365 -3.41 -24.97 1.34
N LYS A 366 -2.74 -25.68 0.45
CA LYS A 366 -2.65 -27.15 0.49
C LYS A 366 -1.24 -27.60 0.21
N ARG A 367 -0.74 -28.49 1.05
CA ARG A 367 0.54 -29.14 0.83
C ARG A 367 0.33 -30.54 0.26
N ILE A 368 0.98 -30.82 -0.86
CA ILE A 368 0.95 -32.13 -1.54
C ILE A 368 2.40 -32.56 -1.73
N GLY A 369 2.89 -33.45 -0.85
CA GLY A 369 4.29 -33.87 -0.87
C GLY A 369 5.27 -32.68 -0.74
N ARG A 370 5.98 -32.37 -1.81
CA ARG A 370 6.97 -31.28 -1.90
C ARG A 370 6.40 -29.98 -2.47
N THR A 371 5.13 -29.98 -2.84
CA THR A 371 4.45 -28.83 -3.45
C THR A 371 3.51 -28.18 -2.43
N THR A 372 3.55 -26.85 -2.35
CA THR A 372 2.54 -26.04 -1.67
C THR A 372 1.82 -25.21 -2.71
N ILE A 373 0.49 -25.26 -2.72
CA ILE A 373 -0.36 -24.39 -3.55
C ILE A 373 -1.17 -23.54 -2.58
N ALA A 374 -1.23 -22.26 -2.81
CA ALA A 374 -1.90 -21.34 -1.90
C ALA A 374 -2.59 -20.21 -2.67
N GLY A 375 -3.62 -19.65 -2.03
CA GLY A 375 -4.28 -18.44 -2.49
C GLY A 375 -4.84 -17.66 -1.32
N ASP A 376 -4.99 -16.34 -1.49
CA ASP A 376 -5.63 -15.50 -0.51
C ASP A 376 -6.40 -14.33 -1.14
N ILE A 377 -7.23 -13.74 -0.31
CA ILE A 377 -7.89 -12.46 -0.57
C ILE A 377 -7.59 -11.56 0.62
N VAL A 378 -7.04 -10.40 0.34
CA VAL A 378 -6.78 -9.35 1.32
C VAL A 378 -7.68 -8.16 0.98
N ASN A 379 -8.50 -7.77 1.93
CA ASN A 379 -9.41 -6.62 1.82
C ASN A 379 -9.13 -5.62 2.94
N GLY A 380 -8.85 -4.37 2.57
CA GLY A 380 -8.61 -3.29 3.54
C GLY A 380 -8.74 -1.92 2.87
N ASP A 381 -9.48 -1.03 3.52
CA ASP A 381 -9.85 0.31 3.02
C ASP A 381 -10.40 0.26 1.58
N PHE A 382 -9.70 0.87 0.62
CA PHE A 382 -10.05 0.78 -0.80
C PHE A 382 -9.44 -0.43 -1.50
N ARG A 383 -8.66 -1.22 -0.78
CA ARG A 383 -7.80 -2.24 -1.39
C ARG A 383 -8.38 -3.63 -1.20
N THR A 384 -8.74 -4.25 -2.31
CA THR A 384 -8.96 -5.69 -2.39
C THR A 384 -7.95 -6.27 -3.35
N SER A 385 -7.12 -7.18 -2.87
CA SER A 385 -6.18 -7.91 -3.70
C SER A 385 -6.40 -9.41 -3.57
N MET A 386 -6.10 -10.13 -4.63
CA MET A 386 -6.16 -11.58 -4.69
C MET A 386 -4.80 -12.11 -5.11
N HIS A 387 -4.34 -13.14 -4.44
CA HIS A 387 -3.05 -13.74 -4.73
C HIS A 387 -3.21 -15.25 -4.87
N ALA A 388 -2.44 -15.85 -5.77
CA ALA A 388 -2.32 -17.28 -5.92
C ALA A 388 -0.87 -17.63 -6.20
N GLY A 389 -0.39 -18.72 -5.62
CA GLY A 389 1.00 -19.13 -5.81
C GLY A 389 1.24 -20.59 -5.56
N ALA A 390 2.35 -21.06 -6.09
CA ALA A 390 2.84 -22.40 -5.86
C ALA A 390 4.34 -22.40 -5.56
N GLU A 391 4.74 -23.26 -4.64
CA GLU A 391 6.14 -23.50 -4.29
C GLU A 391 6.42 -25.00 -4.41
N PHE A 392 7.47 -25.35 -5.12
CA PHE A 392 7.94 -26.72 -5.27
C PHE A 392 9.37 -26.86 -4.77
N TRP A 393 9.61 -27.81 -3.87
CA TRP A 393 10.94 -28.09 -3.32
C TRP A 393 11.63 -29.27 -4.02
N PHE A 394 12.78 -29.01 -4.57
CA PHE A 394 13.67 -30.01 -5.18
C PHE A 394 14.95 -30.13 -4.36
N GLY A 395 14.91 -30.96 -3.32
CA GLY A 395 16.02 -31.04 -2.36
C GLY A 395 16.20 -29.73 -1.60
N MET A 396 17.30 -29.04 -1.82
CA MET A 396 17.62 -27.73 -1.24
C MET A 396 17.15 -26.54 -2.09
N LEU A 397 16.70 -26.80 -3.31
CA LEU A 397 16.22 -25.79 -4.24
C LEU A 397 14.69 -25.68 -4.16
N ALA A 398 14.17 -24.47 -4.05
CA ALA A 398 12.76 -24.16 -4.20
C ALA A 398 12.52 -23.40 -5.51
N LEU A 399 11.50 -23.78 -6.24
CA LEU A 399 10.97 -23.03 -7.38
C LEU A 399 9.58 -22.52 -7.05
N ARG A 400 9.29 -21.30 -7.48
CA ARG A 400 8.04 -20.60 -7.16
C ARG A 400 7.45 -19.94 -8.39
N THR A 401 6.13 -19.89 -8.39
CA THR A 401 5.38 -19.09 -9.37
C THR A 401 4.18 -18.50 -8.68
N GLY A 402 3.74 -17.35 -9.14
CA GLY A 402 2.62 -16.66 -8.55
C GLY A 402 1.91 -15.70 -9.50
N LEU A 403 0.70 -15.40 -9.12
CA LEU A 403 -0.17 -14.45 -9.78
C LEU A 403 -0.83 -13.60 -8.71
N SER A 404 -0.88 -12.31 -8.90
CA SER A 404 -1.68 -11.40 -8.10
C SER A 404 -2.58 -10.54 -8.96
N ARG A 405 -3.67 -10.08 -8.34
CA ARG A 405 -4.57 -9.09 -8.93
C ARG A 405 -4.94 -8.08 -7.86
N ASP A 406 -4.66 -6.83 -8.13
CA ASP A 406 -4.96 -5.74 -7.21
C ASP A 406 -6.41 -5.19 -7.39
N GLN A 407 -6.76 -4.21 -6.56
CA GLN A 407 -8.04 -3.49 -6.61
C GLN A 407 -8.32 -2.81 -7.95
N ASN A 408 -7.27 -2.42 -8.69
CA ASN A 408 -7.39 -1.78 -10.00
C ASN A 408 -7.52 -2.81 -11.13
N LYS A 409 -7.77 -4.08 -10.78
CA LYS A 409 -7.90 -5.24 -11.69
C LYS A 409 -6.63 -5.54 -12.49
N MET A 410 -5.49 -5.15 -11.94
CA MET A 410 -4.21 -5.35 -12.57
C MET A 410 -3.60 -6.66 -12.18
N ALA A 411 -3.14 -7.42 -13.15
CA ALA A 411 -2.51 -8.70 -12.95
C ALA A 411 -0.98 -8.53 -12.91
N GLN A 412 -0.35 -9.14 -11.92
CA GLN A 412 1.09 -9.26 -11.80
C GLN A 412 1.46 -10.74 -11.79
N PHE A 413 2.43 -11.12 -12.60
CA PHE A 413 3.00 -12.46 -12.63
C PHE A 413 4.34 -12.45 -11.90
N ALA A 414 4.58 -13.49 -11.13
CA ALA A 414 5.82 -13.62 -10.38
C ALA A 414 6.43 -15.00 -10.54
N GLY A 415 7.74 -15.06 -10.44
CA GLY A 415 8.52 -16.27 -10.37
C GLY A 415 9.66 -16.11 -9.37
N GLY A 416 10.13 -17.20 -8.79
CA GLY A 416 11.21 -17.13 -7.83
C GLY A 416 11.95 -18.45 -7.68
N ALA A 417 13.15 -18.34 -7.13
CA ALA A 417 13.96 -19.48 -6.73
C ALA A 417 14.52 -19.25 -5.33
N GLY A 418 14.63 -20.32 -4.55
CA GLY A 418 15.26 -20.30 -3.23
C GLY A 418 16.25 -21.41 -3.10
N TYR A 419 17.35 -21.15 -2.41
CA TYR A 419 18.35 -22.16 -2.10
C TYR A 419 18.61 -22.20 -0.61
N ARG A 420 18.47 -23.40 0.00
CA ARG A 420 18.64 -23.60 1.41
C ARG A 420 19.97 -24.25 1.74
N LEU A 421 20.78 -23.58 2.56
CA LEU A 421 22.05 -24.10 3.07
C LEU A 421 21.95 -24.27 4.60
N GLY A 422 21.57 -25.45 5.05
CA GLY A 422 21.38 -25.70 6.49
C GLY A 422 20.26 -24.85 7.09
N LYS A 423 20.61 -23.91 7.98
CA LYS A 423 19.69 -22.99 8.66
C LYS A 423 19.50 -21.67 7.93
N ILE A 424 20.26 -21.41 6.89
CA ILE A 424 20.21 -20.17 6.10
C ILE A 424 19.70 -20.50 4.70
N GLY A 425 18.93 -19.60 4.13
CA GLY A 425 18.53 -19.67 2.74
C GLY A 425 18.65 -18.32 2.06
N ILE A 426 18.78 -18.36 0.76
CA ILE A 426 18.74 -17.19 -0.12
C ILE A 426 17.55 -17.39 -1.05
N ASP A 427 16.70 -16.39 -1.11
CA ASP A 427 15.55 -16.37 -1.99
C ASP A 427 15.68 -15.21 -2.96
N LEU A 428 15.38 -15.48 -4.23
CA LEU A 428 15.33 -14.49 -5.31
C LEU A 428 13.94 -14.57 -5.96
N ALA A 429 13.40 -13.43 -6.33
CA ALA A 429 12.16 -13.35 -7.06
C ALA A 429 12.17 -12.23 -8.08
N ILE A 430 11.43 -12.46 -9.14
CA ILE A 430 11.13 -11.47 -10.17
C ILE A 430 9.62 -11.43 -10.35
N ALA A 431 9.07 -10.23 -10.48
CA ALA A 431 7.66 -10.04 -10.78
C ALA A 431 7.50 -8.99 -11.88
N THR A 432 6.43 -9.10 -12.66
CA THR A 432 6.10 -8.04 -13.62
C THR A 432 5.68 -6.79 -12.85
N ASN A 433 6.25 -5.66 -13.22
CA ASN A 433 5.88 -4.35 -12.61
C ASN A 433 4.76 -3.68 -13.41
N SER A 434 3.97 -4.45 -14.13
CA SER A 434 3.13 -3.89 -15.18
C SER A 434 1.65 -4.11 -14.90
N ARG A 435 0.92 -3.04 -15.09
CA ARG A 435 -0.54 -3.04 -15.18
C ARG A 435 -1.04 -3.63 -16.50
N ASN A 436 -0.20 -3.61 -17.52
CA ASN A 436 -0.51 -4.11 -18.84
C ASN A 436 0.77 -4.68 -19.46
N ILE A 437 0.81 -5.99 -19.63
CA ILE A 437 1.94 -6.71 -20.22
C ILE A 437 2.35 -6.13 -21.59
N GLU A 438 1.43 -5.52 -22.32
CA GLU A 438 1.72 -4.92 -23.61
C GLU A 438 2.38 -3.53 -23.51
N ARG A 439 2.16 -2.79 -22.43
CA ARG A 439 2.52 -1.36 -22.35
C ARG A 439 3.58 -1.03 -21.32
N GLU A 440 3.58 -1.70 -20.18
CA GLU A 440 4.61 -1.51 -19.16
C GLU A 440 5.54 -2.73 -19.16
N ARG A 441 6.78 -2.52 -19.43
CA ARG A 441 7.78 -3.57 -19.53
C ARG A 441 8.84 -3.37 -18.46
N GLY A 442 8.39 -3.42 -17.22
CA GLY A 442 9.22 -3.40 -16.04
C GLY A 442 9.21 -4.73 -15.33
N ALA A 443 10.21 -4.95 -14.52
CA ALA A 443 10.30 -6.07 -13.60
C ALA A 443 10.71 -5.57 -12.22
N GLU A 444 10.12 -6.15 -11.19
CA GLU A 444 10.55 -6.02 -9.80
C GLU A 444 11.46 -7.19 -9.46
N LEU A 445 12.65 -6.92 -8.98
CA LEU A 445 13.60 -7.93 -8.51
C LEU A 445 13.70 -7.81 -6.99
N SER A 446 13.47 -8.90 -6.28
CA SER A 446 13.63 -9.00 -4.84
C SER A 446 14.62 -10.09 -4.47
N ALA A 447 15.41 -9.84 -3.44
CA ALA A 447 16.26 -10.83 -2.81
C ALA A 447 16.03 -10.80 -1.30
N SER A 448 16.09 -11.96 -0.65
CA SER A 448 15.98 -12.05 0.80
C SER A 448 16.85 -13.15 1.38
N LEU A 449 17.26 -12.96 2.63
CA LEU A 449 17.90 -13.97 3.46
C LEU A 449 16.85 -14.59 4.38
N SER A 450 16.69 -15.90 4.31
CA SER A 450 15.75 -16.65 5.13
C SER A 450 16.49 -17.44 6.20
N LEU A 451 15.94 -17.46 7.41
CA LEU A 451 16.38 -18.30 8.53
C LEU A 451 15.41 -19.48 8.67
N TYR A 452 15.92 -20.71 8.63
CA TYR A 452 15.12 -21.94 8.66
C TYR A 452 15.24 -22.68 9.99
#